data_32cfbff35b981d5b7f6522d48bf3d3f9
#
_entry.id   32cfbff35b981d5b7f6522d48bf3d3f9
#
_cell.length_a   1.000
_cell.length_b   1.000
_cell.length_c   1.000
_cell.angle_alpha   90.00
_cell.angle_beta   90.00
_cell.angle_gamma   90.00
#
_symmetry.space_group_name_H-M   'P 1'
#
loop_
_entity.id
_entity.type
_entity.pdbx_description
1 polymer ?
#
loop_
_entity_poly.entity_id
_entity_poly.type
_entity_poly.pdbx_seq_one_letter_code
_entity_poly.pdbx_strand_id
1 'polypeptide(L)'
;RDTTAASVYASQRLEEALLAPRPEEGIETGLFGERYRWTTETTFLPEDEGLPFRPMRIQVTVAWEDGARERAVSLAATRWDRKSAGTGG
;
A
#
# COMPACT_ATOMS: atom_id res chain seq x y z
N ARG A 1 -19.24 11.08 -4.68
CA ARG A 1 -19.68 10.16 -3.64
C ARG A 1 -18.86 8.89 -3.60
N ASP A 2 -18.82 8.15 -4.71
CA ASP A 2 -18.00 6.95 -4.78
C ASP A 2 -16.53 7.29 -4.68
N THR A 3 -16.11 8.37 -5.29
CA THR A 3 -14.72 8.80 -5.22
C THR A 3 -14.33 9.11 -3.77
N THR A 4 -15.22 9.75 -3.04
CA THR A 4 -14.95 10.06 -1.64
C THR A 4 -14.82 8.78 -0.81
N ALA A 5 -15.75 7.85 -1.00
CA ALA A 5 -15.70 6.58 -0.28
C ALA A 5 -14.43 5.81 -0.63
N ALA A 6 -14.11 5.76 -1.92
CA ALA A 6 -12.92 5.05 -2.35
C ALA A 6 -11.65 5.68 -1.80
N SER A 7 -11.61 7.00 -1.70
CA SER A 7 -10.46 7.69 -1.12
C SER A 7 -10.29 7.35 0.35
N VAL A 8 -11.39 7.27 1.08
CA VAL A 8 -11.34 6.88 2.50
C VAL A 8 -10.83 5.46 2.64
N TYR A 9 -11.34 4.53 1.83
CA TYR A 9 -10.89 3.15 1.88
C TYR A 9 -9.42 3.04 1.51
N ALA A 10 -8.99 3.79 0.48
CA ALA A 10 -7.59 3.77 0.08
C ALA A 10 -6.68 4.29 1.18
N SER A 11 -7.11 5.37 1.85
CA SER A 11 -6.34 5.92 2.97
C SER A 11 -6.22 4.93 4.11
N GLN A 12 -7.33 4.28 4.46
CA GLN A 12 -7.32 3.30 5.54
C GLN A 12 -6.38 2.14 5.21
N ARG A 13 -6.44 1.65 3.98
CA ARG A 13 -5.61 0.53 3.59
C ARG A 13 -4.14 0.92 3.56
N LEU A 14 -3.85 2.12 3.05
CA LEU A 14 -2.47 2.59 3.02
C LEU A 14 -1.92 2.72 4.43
N GLU A 15 -2.72 3.27 5.35
CA GLU A 15 -2.30 3.43 6.73
C GLU A 15 -2.00 2.07 7.36
N GLU A 16 -2.84 1.08 7.10
CA GLU A 16 -2.59 -0.27 7.59
C GLU A 16 -1.27 -0.82 7.06
N ALA A 17 -1.02 -0.59 5.79
CA ALA A 17 0.21 -1.08 5.18
C ALA A 17 1.44 -0.37 5.74
N LEU A 18 1.31 0.92 6.03
CA LEU A 18 2.41 1.68 6.60
C LEU A 18 2.73 1.26 8.02
N LEU A 19 1.78 0.66 8.72
CA LEU A 19 1.95 0.24 10.11
C LEU A 19 2.16 -1.25 10.28
N ALA A 20 2.12 -2.00 9.20
CA ALA A 20 2.29 -3.45 9.27
C ALA A 20 3.67 -3.77 9.86
N PRO A 21 3.74 -4.69 10.84
CA PRO A 21 5.01 -4.96 11.50
C PRO A 21 6.04 -5.65 10.61
N ARG A 22 5.58 -6.43 9.63
CA ARG A 22 6.49 -7.14 8.73
C ARG A 22 6.00 -7.00 7.31
N PRO A 23 6.35 -5.87 6.68
CA PRO A 23 5.93 -5.68 5.29
C PRO A 23 6.64 -6.67 4.38
N GLU A 24 5.90 -7.17 3.42
CA GLU A 24 6.44 -8.09 2.43
C GLU A 24 6.23 -7.50 1.05
N GLU A 25 7.20 -7.72 0.20
CA GLU A 25 7.08 -7.30 -1.20
C GLU A 25 6.05 -8.17 -1.89
N GLY A 26 5.19 -7.55 -2.70
CA GLY A 26 4.20 -8.30 -3.44
C GLY A 26 2.92 -7.52 -3.59
N ILE A 27 1.89 -8.23 -4.03
CA ILE A 27 0.59 -7.66 -4.30
C ILE A 27 -0.45 -8.41 -3.51
N GLU A 28 -1.30 -7.66 -2.82
CA GLU A 28 -2.46 -8.20 -2.12
C GLU A 28 -3.71 -7.55 -2.66
N THR A 29 -4.79 -8.30 -2.70
CA THR A 29 -6.07 -7.77 -3.15
C THR A 29 -7.17 -8.19 -2.18
N GLY A 30 -8.26 -7.45 -2.20
CA GLY A 30 -9.41 -7.77 -1.38
C GLY A 30 -10.59 -6.89 -1.73
N LEU A 31 -11.59 -6.92 -0.88
CA LEU A 31 -12.83 -6.18 -1.11
C LEU A 31 -13.16 -5.33 0.09
N PHE A 32 -13.74 -4.16 -0.19
CA PHE A 32 -14.45 -3.39 0.81
C PHE A 32 -15.93 -3.50 0.45
N GLY A 33 -16.66 -4.29 1.22
CA GLY A 33 -18.05 -4.60 0.88
C GLY A 33 -18.09 -5.38 -0.42
N GLU A 34 -19.14 -5.14 -1.20
CA GLU A 34 -19.31 -5.85 -2.47
C GLU A 34 -18.96 -5.00 -3.67
N ARG A 35 -18.74 -3.72 -3.44
CA ARG A 35 -18.63 -2.77 -4.55
C ARG A 35 -17.20 -2.39 -4.86
N TYR A 36 -16.34 -2.33 -3.85
CA TYR A 36 -15.00 -1.80 -4.02
C TYR A 36 -13.96 -2.89 -3.91
N ARG A 37 -13.03 -2.90 -4.86
CA ARG A 37 -11.89 -3.82 -4.85
C ARG A 37 -10.63 -3.02 -4.54
N TRP A 38 -9.84 -3.50 -3.62
CA TRP A 38 -8.57 -2.83 -3.33
C TRP A 38 -7.41 -3.72 -3.75
N THR A 39 -6.32 -3.05 -4.12
CA THR A 39 -5.05 -3.71 -4.41
C THR A 39 -3.96 -2.93 -3.70
N THR A 40 -3.12 -3.63 -2.97
CA THR A 40 -1.97 -3.03 -2.32
C THR A 40 -0.72 -3.63 -2.94
N GLU A 41 0.15 -2.79 -3.45
CA GLU A 41 1.40 -3.23 -4.04
C GLU A 41 2.54 -2.66 -3.23
N THR A 42 3.42 -3.53 -2.73
CA THR A 42 4.60 -3.15 -1.98
C THR A 42 5.83 -3.52 -2.80
N THR A 43 6.67 -2.53 -3.05
CA THR A 43 7.90 -2.71 -3.82
C THR A 43 9.06 -2.24 -2.99
N PHE A 44 10.04 -3.10 -2.76
CA PHE A 44 11.27 -2.71 -2.08
C PHE A 44 12.11 -1.89 -3.06
N LEU A 45 12.57 -0.73 -2.59
CA LEU A 45 13.35 0.16 -3.41
C LEU A 45 14.84 -0.12 -3.19
N PRO A 46 15.70 0.35 -4.09
CA PRO A 46 17.14 0.13 -3.91
C PRO A 46 17.61 0.66 -2.57
N GLU A 47 18.45 -0.12 -1.91
CA GLU A 47 18.97 0.26 -0.61
C GLU A 47 20.28 1.00 -0.77
N ASP A 48 20.50 1.95 0.12
CA ASP A 48 21.79 2.62 0.24
C ASP A 48 22.52 1.93 1.39
N GLU A 49 23.64 1.30 1.07
CA GLU A 49 24.39 0.53 2.06
C GLU A 49 24.88 1.39 3.21
N GLY A 50 25.01 2.68 2.97
CA GLY A 50 25.47 3.57 4.01
C GLY A 50 24.39 4.00 4.98
N LEU A 51 23.15 3.64 4.71
CA LEU A 51 22.04 4.05 5.56
C LEU A 51 21.46 2.86 6.30
N PRO A 52 20.98 3.08 7.53
CA PRO A 52 20.40 2.00 8.33
C PRO A 52 18.93 1.73 7.99
N PHE A 53 18.42 2.28 6.89
CA PHE A 53 17.01 2.17 6.54
C PHE A 53 16.81 1.50 5.20
N ARG A 54 15.70 0.80 5.08
CA ARG A 54 15.27 0.16 3.83
C ARG A 54 14.01 0.87 3.37
N PRO A 55 14.04 1.50 2.21
CA PRO A 55 12.84 2.15 1.69
C PRO A 55 11.97 1.18 0.92
N MET A 56 10.67 1.40 0.99
CA MET A 56 9.74 0.65 0.17
C MET A 56 8.61 1.57 -0.26
N ARG A 57 8.08 1.31 -1.43
CA ARG A 57 6.96 2.05 -1.96
C ARG A 57 5.71 1.21 -1.78
N ILE A 58 4.68 1.82 -1.24
CA ILE A 58 3.40 1.16 -1.06
C ILE A 58 2.37 1.94 -1.86
N GLN A 59 1.67 1.26 -2.74
CA GLN A 59 0.63 1.87 -3.55
C GLN A 59 -0.66 1.11 -3.33
N VAL A 60 -1.72 1.84 -3.03
CA VAL A 60 -3.04 1.27 -2.84
C VAL A 60 -3.96 1.82 -3.91
N THR A 61 -4.68 0.95 -4.57
CA THR A 61 -5.67 1.32 -5.57
C THR A 61 -7.00 0.74 -5.14
N VAL A 62 -8.05 1.56 -5.16
CA VAL A 62 -9.41 1.11 -4.90
C VAL A 62 -10.20 1.37 -6.16
N ALA A 63 -10.82 0.32 -6.69
CA ALA A 63 -11.54 0.36 -7.94
C ALA A 63 -12.99 -0.04 -7.74
N TRP A 64 -13.87 0.51 -8.59
CA TRP A 64 -15.27 0.16 -8.55
C TRP A 64 -15.87 0.36 -9.94
N GLU A 65 -17.03 -0.25 -10.15
CA GLU A 65 -17.77 -0.11 -11.39
C GLU A 65 -18.72 1.08 -11.27
N ASP A 66 -18.71 1.91 -12.28
CA ASP A 66 -19.60 3.07 -12.34
C ASP A 66 -20.30 3.02 -13.70
N GLY A 67 -21.43 2.32 -13.73
CA GLY A 67 -22.10 2.04 -14.99
C GLY A 67 -21.25 1.13 -15.86
N ALA A 68 -20.93 1.56 -17.05
CA ALA A 68 -20.13 0.77 -17.97
C ALA A 68 -18.64 1.01 -17.81
N ARG A 69 -18.26 1.87 -16.87
CA ARG A 69 -16.85 2.24 -16.68
C ARG A 69 -16.32 1.71 -15.39
N GLU A 70 -15.05 1.39 -15.41
CA GLU A 70 -14.32 1.12 -14.17
C GLU A 70 -13.64 2.40 -13.76
N ARG A 71 -13.76 2.76 -12.50
CA ARG A 71 -13.09 3.93 -11.93
C ARG A 71 -12.20 3.49 -10.80
N ALA A 72 -11.19 4.31 -10.50
CA ALA A 72 -10.24 3.95 -9.47
C ALA A 72 -9.64 5.18 -8.84
N VAL A 73 -9.22 5.01 -7.58
CA VAL A 73 -8.44 6.00 -6.84
C VAL A 73 -7.18 5.30 -6.38
N SER A 74 -6.04 5.97 -6.53
CA SER A 74 -4.77 5.41 -6.08
C SER A 74 -4.07 6.38 -5.15
N LEU A 75 -3.46 5.83 -4.11
CA LEU A 75 -2.62 6.57 -3.18
C LEU A 75 -1.32 5.80 -3.03
N ALA A 76 -0.23 6.54 -2.80
CA ALA A 76 1.06 5.89 -2.63
C ALA A 76 1.87 6.64 -1.59
N ALA A 77 2.77 5.92 -0.92
CA ALA A 77 3.68 6.51 0.05
C ALA A 77 4.94 5.68 0.10
N THR A 78 6.01 6.29 0.59
CA THR A 78 7.26 5.59 0.83
C THR A 78 7.34 5.32 2.32
N ARG A 79 7.69 4.08 2.66
CA ARG A 79 7.88 3.67 4.04
C ARG A 79 9.36 3.38 4.23
N TRP A 80 9.93 3.85 5.33
CA TRP A 80 11.33 3.65 5.65
C TRP A 80 11.42 2.78 6.89
N ASP A 81 11.87 1.55 6.71
CA ASP A 81 12.03 0.65 7.83
C ASP A 81 13.50 0.56 8.16
N ARG A 82 13.79 0.44 9.45
CA ARG A 82 15.16 0.23 9.87
C ARG A 82 15.59 -1.15 9.40
N LYS A 83 16.78 -1.23 8.85
CA LYS A 83 17.35 -2.53 8.46
C LYS A 83 17.48 -3.39 9.70
N SER A 84 17.25 -4.68 9.50
CA SER A 84 17.37 -5.61 10.58
C SER A 84 18.81 -5.64 11.06
N ALA A 85 19.00 -5.41 12.34
CA ALA A 85 20.34 -5.46 12.91
C ALA A 85 20.57 -6.78 13.60
N GLY A 86 19.68 -7.71 13.40
CA GLY A 86 19.71 -8.93 14.15
C GLY A 86 20.95 -9.71 13.99
N THR A 87 21.57 -9.54 12.90
CA THR A 87 22.80 -10.23 12.70
C THR A 87 23.91 -9.65 13.49
N GLY A 88 23.84 -8.39 13.61
CA GLY A 88 24.95 -7.76 14.19
C GLY A 88 24.74 -7.64 15.62
N GLY A 89 23.58 -7.84 15.79
CA GLY A 89 23.36 -7.73 17.20
C GLY A 89 23.84 -7.66 17.70
#